data_76d76e9d16ec16065bf28b432cd51bfb
#
_entry.id   76d76e9d16ec16065bf28b432cd51bfb
#
_cell.length_a   1.000
_cell.length_b   1.000
_cell.length_c   1.000
_cell.angle_alpha   90.00
_cell.angle_beta   90.00
_cell.angle_gamma   90.00
#
_symmetry.space_group_name_H-M   'P 1'
#
loop_
_entity.id
_entity.type
_entity.pdbx_description
1 polymer ?
#
loop_
_entity_poly.entity_id
_entity_poly.type
_entity_poly.pdbx_seq_one_letter_code
_entity_poly.pdbx_strand_id
1 'polypeptide(L)'
;MDFPTYPLTEISVTDAMEQAFGIRPVKAVLGLDIICVFENEEQVRQMQPDQAMLMNLEGRIQNATAQGMETDCVSRSFCPKLSIAEDPVCGAAHCQIADYWSKELNKKQIVAYQASRRGGYLYCELRDDGRINISGKAVLVAITDIVAELS
;
A
#
# COMPACT_ATOMS: atom_id res chain seq x y z
N MET A 1 -3.23 -10.42 11.59
CA MET A 1 -2.01 -11.04 11.03
C MET A 1 -0.81 -10.25 11.51
N ASP A 2 0.28 -10.92 11.82
CA ASP A 2 1.52 -10.33 12.35
C ASP A 2 2.63 -10.41 11.28
N PHE A 3 3.25 -9.27 10.95
CA PHE A 3 4.27 -9.13 9.90
C PHE A 3 5.47 -8.31 10.38
N PRO A 4 6.64 -8.42 9.74
CA PRO A 4 7.73 -7.47 9.96
C PRO A 4 7.42 -6.11 9.32
N THR A 5 7.96 -5.04 9.89
CA THR A 5 8.13 -3.76 9.19
C THR A 5 9.44 -3.77 8.40
N TYR A 6 9.59 -2.81 7.49
CA TYR A 6 10.79 -2.68 6.66
C TYR A 6 11.40 -1.28 6.84
N PRO A 7 12.73 -1.17 6.90
CA PRO A 7 13.37 0.15 6.91
C PRO A 7 12.94 0.97 5.69
N LEU A 8 12.58 2.22 5.93
CA LEU A 8 12.19 3.18 4.89
C LEU A 8 13.26 4.24 4.76
N THR A 9 13.68 4.51 3.53
CA THR A 9 14.65 5.55 3.17
C THR A 9 13.99 6.55 2.25
N GLU A 10 14.08 7.85 2.58
CA GLU A 10 13.62 8.90 1.69
C GLU A 10 14.50 8.94 0.43
N ILE A 11 13.86 9.05 -0.72
CA ILE A 11 14.50 9.12 -2.03
C ILE A 11 14.00 10.36 -2.79
N SER A 12 14.79 10.81 -3.76
CA SER A 12 14.39 11.95 -4.59
C SER A 12 13.19 11.62 -5.46
N VAL A 13 12.23 12.52 -5.53
CA VAL A 13 11.13 12.45 -6.49
C VAL A 13 11.68 12.69 -7.91
N THR A 14 11.32 11.80 -8.84
CA THR A 14 11.81 11.81 -10.22
C THR A 14 10.68 12.10 -11.22
N ASP A 15 11.06 12.54 -12.43
CA ASP A 15 10.12 12.72 -13.53
C ASP A 15 9.51 11.37 -13.98
N ALA A 16 10.24 10.27 -13.80
CA ALA A 16 9.71 8.92 -14.05
C ALA A 16 8.53 8.57 -13.14
N MET A 17 8.56 9.00 -11.86
CA MET A 17 7.43 8.82 -10.94
C MET A 17 6.22 9.64 -11.39
N GLU A 18 6.44 10.91 -11.78
CA GLU A 18 5.38 11.76 -12.29
C GLU A 18 4.74 11.19 -13.56
N GLN A 19 5.54 10.73 -14.51
CA GLN A 19 5.05 10.09 -15.73
C GLN A 19 4.27 8.80 -15.44
N ALA A 20 4.74 7.99 -14.50
CA ALA A 20 4.11 6.73 -14.16
C ALA A 20 2.76 6.91 -13.45
N PHE A 21 2.66 7.85 -12.51
CA PHE A 21 1.42 8.10 -11.77
C PHE A 21 0.51 9.14 -12.41
N GLY A 22 1.01 9.90 -13.41
CA GLY A 22 0.29 11.00 -14.05
C GLY A 22 0.20 12.26 -13.21
N ILE A 23 0.77 12.24 -12.00
CA ILE A 23 0.81 13.35 -11.03
C ILE A 23 2.17 13.29 -10.33
N ARG A 24 2.81 14.44 -10.09
CA ARG A 24 4.08 14.50 -9.38
C ARG A 24 3.87 14.24 -7.89
N PRO A 25 4.53 13.22 -7.29
CA PRO A 25 4.52 13.04 -5.84
C PRO A 25 5.17 14.21 -5.12
N VAL A 26 4.75 14.50 -3.90
CA VAL A 26 5.40 15.50 -3.03
C VAL A 26 6.58 14.91 -2.26
N LYS A 27 6.58 13.58 -2.05
CA LYS A 27 7.63 12.84 -1.37
C LYS A 27 7.68 11.40 -1.88
N ALA A 28 8.83 10.78 -1.83
CA ALA A 28 8.98 9.37 -2.13
C ALA A 28 9.88 8.69 -1.10
N VAL A 29 9.52 7.47 -0.70
CA VAL A 29 10.32 6.61 0.17
C VAL A 29 10.45 5.22 -0.45
N LEU A 30 11.57 4.59 -0.20
CA LEU A 30 11.87 3.23 -0.64
C LEU A 30 12.11 2.34 0.57
N GLY A 31 11.38 1.25 0.63
CA GLY A 31 11.60 0.13 1.52
C GLY A 31 11.79 -1.13 0.69
N LEU A 32 10.99 -2.16 0.93
CA LEU A 32 10.88 -3.30 0.03
C LEU A 32 10.28 -2.88 -1.32
N ASP A 33 9.33 -1.96 -1.27
CA ASP A 33 8.62 -1.39 -2.41
C ASP A 33 8.64 0.14 -2.33
N ILE A 34 8.40 0.81 -3.46
CA ILE A 34 8.34 2.27 -3.51
C ILE A 34 7.00 2.77 -2.95
N ILE A 35 7.05 3.86 -2.21
CA ILE A 35 5.87 4.60 -1.73
C ILE A 35 6.00 6.03 -2.22
N CYS A 36 5.10 6.46 -3.09
CA CYS A 36 4.95 7.83 -3.54
C CYS A 36 3.84 8.51 -2.75
N VAL A 37 4.17 9.60 -2.07
CA VAL A 37 3.24 10.38 -1.26
C VAL A 37 2.71 11.53 -2.11
N PHE A 38 1.40 11.72 -2.12
CA PHE A 38 0.72 12.76 -2.87
C PHE A 38 0.12 13.81 -1.93
N GLU A 39 -0.21 14.97 -2.47
CA GLU A 39 -0.63 16.13 -1.68
C GLU A 39 -1.94 15.90 -0.94
N ASN A 40 -2.87 15.16 -1.55
CA ASN A 40 -4.19 14.90 -0.96
C ASN A 40 -4.79 13.57 -1.40
N GLU A 41 -5.83 13.15 -0.68
CA GLU A 41 -6.57 11.92 -0.91
C GLU A 41 -7.20 11.85 -2.30
N GLU A 42 -7.69 12.98 -2.83
CA GLU A 42 -8.38 13.01 -4.12
C GLU A 42 -7.43 12.65 -5.27
N GLN A 43 -6.19 13.12 -5.23
CA GLN A 43 -5.16 12.74 -6.20
C GLN A 43 -4.94 11.23 -6.22
N VAL A 44 -4.87 10.59 -5.07
CA VAL A 44 -4.71 9.12 -4.96
C VAL A 44 -5.94 8.39 -5.50
N ARG A 45 -7.14 8.86 -5.17
CA ARG A 45 -8.40 8.22 -5.61
C ARG A 45 -8.63 8.30 -7.11
N GLN A 46 -8.30 9.43 -7.72
CA GLN A 46 -8.63 9.72 -9.12
C GLN A 46 -7.50 9.36 -10.10
N MET A 47 -6.29 9.06 -9.62
CA MET A 47 -5.16 8.80 -10.51
C MET A 47 -5.42 7.65 -11.47
N GLN A 48 -4.89 7.79 -12.67
CA GLN A 48 -4.92 6.80 -13.74
C GLN A 48 -3.47 6.50 -14.17
N PRO A 49 -2.77 5.63 -13.43
CA PRO A 49 -1.35 5.40 -13.68
C PRO A 49 -1.12 4.62 -14.98
N ASP A 50 0.01 4.92 -15.62
CA ASP A 50 0.50 4.15 -16.76
C ASP A 50 1.18 2.87 -16.26
N GLN A 51 0.56 1.72 -16.51
CA GLN A 51 1.05 0.41 -16.06
C GLN A 51 2.43 0.07 -16.65
N ALA A 52 2.73 0.48 -17.87
CA ALA A 52 4.03 0.22 -18.49
C ALA A 52 5.13 1.09 -17.86
N MET A 53 4.83 2.33 -17.52
CA MET A 53 5.77 3.20 -16.83
C MET A 53 6.01 2.77 -15.39
N LEU A 54 4.98 2.30 -14.67
CA LEU A 54 5.12 1.76 -13.31
C LEU A 54 6.10 0.57 -13.25
N MET A 55 6.19 -0.24 -14.29
CA MET A 55 7.15 -1.37 -14.36
C MET A 55 8.61 -0.92 -14.28
N ASN A 56 8.92 0.34 -14.60
CA ASN A 56 10.28 0.88 -14.56
C ASN A 56 10.67 1.46 -13.20
N LEU A 57 9.70 1.64 -12.28
CA LEU A 57 9.98 2.13 -10.94
C LEU A 57 10.50 1.01 -10.04
N GLU A 58 11.15 1.36 -8.95
CA GLU A 58 11.71 0.41 -7.99
C GLU A 58 10.63 -0.38 -7.23
N GLY A 59 11.04 -1.52 -6.63
CA GLY A 59 10.16 -2.43 -5.90
C GLY A 59 9.28 -3.29 -6.83
N ARG A 60 8.53 -4.21 -6.25
CA ARG A 60 7.57 -5.07 -6.95
C ARG A 60 6.19 -4.44 -7.01
N ILE A 61 5.87 -3.64 -6.00
CA ILE A 61 4.60 -2.92 -5.83
C ILE A 61 4.90 -1.42 -5.86
N GLN A 62 4.16 -0.69 -6.65
CA GLN A 62 4.24 0.76 -6.72
C GLN A 62 3.06 1.36 -5.96
N ASN A 63 3.36 1.96 -4.81
CA ASN A 63 2.34 2.45 -3.90
C ASN A 63 2.15 3.96 -4.04
N ALA A 64 0.91 4.37 -4.13
CA ALA A 64 0.48 5.75 -3.99
C ALA A 64 -0.23 5.94 -2.65
N THR A 65 0.08 6.99 -1.90
CA THR A 65 -0.59 7.29 -0.63
C THR A 65 -0.70 8.79 -0.38
N ALA A 66 -1.67 9.18 0.42
CA ALA A 66 -1.86 10.53 0.94
C ALA A 66 -2.50 10.47 2.33
N GLN A 67 -2.47 11.58 3.06
CA GLN A 67 -3.25 11.71 4.29
C GLN A 67 -4.74 11.58 3.96
N GLY A 68 -5.47 10.81 4.74
CA GLY A 68 -6.91 10.63 4.59
C GLY A 68 -7.71 11.74 5.28
N MET A 69 -8.93 11.98 4.83
CA MET A 69 -9.87 12.91 5.48
C MET A 69 -10.64 12.24 6.62
N GLU A 70 -11.05 10.99 6.42
CA GLU A 70 -11.81 10.19 7.40
C GLU A 70 -10.97 9.08 8.03
N THR A 71 -9.83 8.76 7.43
CA THR A 71 -8.84 7.77 7.89
C THR A 71 -7.49 8.45 8.05
N ASP A 72 -6.52 7.75 8.64
CA ASP A 72 -5.17 8.30 8.79
C ASP A 72 -4.47 8.45 7.44
N CYS A 73 -4.71 7.49 6.55
CA CYS A 73 -4.19 7.54 5.20
C CYS A 73 -5.10 6.83 4.20
N VAL A 74 -4.95 7.23 2.94
CA VAL A 74 -5.51 6.57 1.78
C VAL A 74 -4.39 6.06 0.92
N SER A 75 -4.58 4.90 0.29
CA SER A 75 -3.56 4.28 -0.56
C SER A 75 -4.15 3.61 -1.79
N ARG A 76 -3.30 3.39 -2.79
CA ARG A 76 -3.51 2.45 -3.90
C ARG A 76 -2.20 1.71 -4.17
N SER A 77 -2.28 0.43 -4.49
CA SER A 77 -1.12 -0.45 -4.69
C SER A 77 -1.17 -1.08 -6.07
N PHE A 78 -0.26 -0.68 -6.93
CA PHE A 78 -0.17 -1.15 -8.32
C PHE A 78 0.91 -2.20 -8.43
N CYS A 79 0.61 -3.32 -9.08
CA CYS A 79 1.47 -4.50 -9.11
C CYS A 79 1.71 -5.03 -10.54
N PRO A 80 2.02 -4.18 -11.55
CA PRO A 80 2.15 -4.65 -12.92
C PRO A 80 3.27 -5.69 -13.09
N LYS A 81 4.32 -5.61 -12.29
CA LYS A 81 5.42 -6.59 -12.25
C LYS A 81 4.97 -7.99 -11.78
N LEU A 82 3.84 -8.08 -11.11
CA LEU A 82 3.21 -9.32 -10.65
C LEU A 82 2.03 -9.74 -11.54
N SER A 83 1.89 -9.13 -12.73
CA SER A 83 0.78 -9.35 -13.67
C SER A 83 -0.60 -9.00 -13.10
N ILE A 84 -0.64 -8.09 -12.14
CA ILE A 84 -1.85 -7.56 -11.52
C ILE A 84 -1.82 -6.04 -11.67
N ALA A 85 -2.82 -5.45 -12.34
CA ALA A 85 -2.83 -4.00 -12.55
C ALA A 85 -2.91 -3.24 -11.21
N GLU A 86 -3.76 -3.69 -10.31
CA GLU A 86 -3.95 -3.10 -8.98
C GLU A 86 -4.41 -4.16 -7.98
N ASP A 87 -3.78 -4.21 -6.80
CA ASP A 87 -4.21 -5.07 -5.70
C ASP A 87 -5.46 -4.47 -5.02
N PRO A 88 -6.52 -5.22 -4.82
CA PRO A 88 -7.74 -4.72 -4.18
C PRO A 88 -7.55 -4.22 -2.75
N VAL A 89 -6.80 -4.93 -1.90
CA VAL A 89 -6.43 -4.56 -0.52
C VAL A 89 -5.13 -5.27 -0.15
N CYS A 90 -4.03 -4.56 -0.23
CA CYS A 90 -2.68 -5.11 -0.14
C CYS A 90 -2.12 -5.06 1.29
N GLY A 91 -2.09 -6.21 1.98
CA GLY A 91 -1.48 -6.31 3.31
C GLY A 91 0.03 -6.06 3.27
N ALA A 92 0.75 -6.60 2.27
CA ALA A 92 2.20 -6.44 2.12
C ALA A 92 2.61 -4.97 1.96
N ALA A 93 1.88 -4.20 1.15
CA ALA A 93 2.11 -2.76 1.01
C ALA A 93 1.92 -2.02 2.33
N HIS A 94 0.90 -2.41 3.12
CA HIS A 94 0.58 -1.74 4.38
C HIS A 94 1.57 -2.05 5.52
N CYS A 95 2.43 -3.07 5.39
CA CYS A 95 3.58 -3.22 6.28
C CYS A 95 4.57 -2.04 6.20
N GLN A 96 4.55 -1.30 5.09
CA GLN A 96 5.41 -0.16 4.83
C GLN A 96 4.64 1.17 4.89
N ILE A 97 3.45 1.23 4.28
CA ILE A 97 2.60 2.43 4.26
C ILE A 97 2.19 2.84 5.68
N ALA A 98 1.77 1.87 6.51
CA ALA A 98 1.39 2.17 7.88
C ALA A 98 2.59 2.55 8.77
N ASP A 99 3.77 1.98 8.53
CA ASP A 99 5.01 2.39 9.21
C ASP A 99 5.38 3.84 8.85
N TYR A 100 5.27 4.21 7.56
CA TYR A 100 5.46 5.58 7.11
C TYR A 100 4.52 6.55 7.83
N TRP A 101 3.21 6.30 7.77
CA TRP A 101 2.20 7.18 8.38
C TRP A 101 2.24 7.19 9.91
N SER A 102 2.66 6.09 10.54
CA SER A 102 2.90 6.03 11.99
C SER A 102 3.94 7.07 12.44
N LYS A 103 4.99 7.26 11.65
CA LYS A 103 6.06 8.24 11.90
C LYS A 103 5.58 9.67 11.61
N GLU A 104 4.93 9.89 10.46
CA GLU A 104 4.43 11.21 10.08
C GLU A 104 3.36 11.75 11.07
N LEU A 105 2.48 10.86 11.56
CA LEU A 105 1.40 11.22 12.49
C LEU A 105 1.77 11.03 13.97
N ASN A 106 2.97 10.51 14.26
CA ASN A 106 3.44 10.20 15.61
C ASN A 106 2.44 9.34 16.41
N LYS A 107 1.94 8.27 15.82
CA LYS A 107 0.99 7.33 16.46
C LYS A 107 1.20 5.91 15.98
N LYS A 108 0.94 4.91 16.84
CA LYS A 108 1.16 3.50 16.52
C LYS A 108 -0.03 2.81 15.87
N GLN A 109 -1.22 3.34 16.03
CA GLN A 109 -2.44 2.79 15.44
C GLN A 109 -2.82 3.60 14.21
N ILE A 110 -2.81 2.97 13.05
CA ILE A 110 -3.11 3.58 11.76
C ILE A 110 -4.34 2.91 11.18
N VAL A 111 -5.36 3.71 10.91
CA VAL A 111 -6.51 3.30 10.11
C VAL A 111 -6.27 3.74 8.67
N ALA A 112 -6.05 2.77 7.78
CA ALA A 112 -5.82 3.00 6.37
C ALA A 112 -7.04 2.61 5.54
N TYR A 113 -7.30 3.34 4.47
CA TYR A 113 -8.26 2.95 3.44
C TYR A 113 -7.53 2.75 2.11
N GLN A 114 -7.59 1.54 1.55
CA GLN A 114 -7.10 1.32 0.20
C GLN A 114 -8.20 1.62 -0.81
N ALA A 115 -8.00 2.65 -1.61
CA ALA A 115 -8.99 3.21 -2.54
C ALA A 115 -8.94 2.56 -3.93
N SER A 116 -8.72 1.24 -3.99
CA SER A 116 -8.89 0.47 -5.21
C SER A 116 -10.35 0.43 -5.66
N ARG A 117 -10.63 -0.12 -6.84
CA ARG A 117 -12.02 -0.29 -7.32
C ARG A 117 -12.93 -1.01 -6.32
N ARG A 118 -12.42 -2.03 -5.60
CA ARG A 118 -13.15 -2.74 -4.54
C ARG A 118 -13.14 -1.96 -3.24
N GLY A 119 -11.99 -1.41 -2.89
CA GLY A 119 -11.73 -0.73 -1.63
C GLY A 119 -11.67 -1.65 -0.41
N GLY A 120 -11.10 -1.14 0.66
CA GLY A 120 -11.08 -1.82 1.96
C GLY A 120 -10.31 -1.08 3.02
N TYR A 121 -10.73 -1.31 4.28
CA TYR A 121 -10.08 -0.77 5.46
C TYR A 121 -9.06 -1.76 6.01
N LEU A 122 -7.92 -1.21 6.45
CA LEU A 122 -6.90 -1.94 7.19
C LEU A 122 -6.67 -1.22 8.52
N TYR A 123 -6.67 -1.98 9.59
CA TYR A 123 -6.36 -1.49 10.94
C TYR A 123 -4.97 -2.02 11.29
N CYS A 124 -4.02 -1.11 11.36
CA CYS A 124 -2.60 -1.41 11.52
C CYS A 124 -2.13 -0.94 12.89
N GLU A 125 -1.42 -1.80 13.62
CA GLU A 125 -0.82 -1.49 14.90
C GLU A 125 0.68 -1.75 14.86
N LEU A 126 1.48 -0.68 14.93
CA LEU A 126 2.94 -0.73 14.95
C LEU A 126 3.42 -1.12 16.35
N ARG A 127 4.31 -2.10 16.43
CA ARG A 127 4.86 -2.63 17.68
C ARG A 127 6.30 -2.15 17.90
N ASP A 128 6.74 -2.13 19.17
CA ASP A 128 8.10 -1.70 19.53
C ASP A 128 9.19 -2.69 19.12
N ASP A 129 8.81 -3.92 18.77
CA ASP A 129 9.71 -4.98 18.31
C ASP A 129 9.97 -4.98 16.79
N GLY A 130 9.59 -3.92 16.09
CA GLY A 130 9.76 -3.81 14.63
C GLY A 130 8.78 -4.66 13.84
N ARG A 131 7.64 -4.98 14.43
CA ARG A 131 6.57 -5.73 13.79
C ARG A 131 5.29 -4.90 13.70
N ILE A 132 4.36 -5.36 12.88
CA ILE A 132 3.07 -4.73 12.65
C ILE A 132 1.96 -5.78 12.68
N ASN A 133 0.89 -5.50 13.42
CA ASN A 133 -0.36 -6.24 13.35
C ASN A 133 -1.27 -5.58 12.32
N ILE A 134 -1.71 -6.34 11.31
CA ILE A 134 -2.68 -5.88 10.31
C ILE A 134 -3.97 -6.67 10.46
N SER A 135 -5.07 -5.95 10.61
CA SER A 135 -6.43 -6.48 10.74
C SER A 135 -7.34 -5.91 9.66
N GLY A 136 -8.34 -6.68 9.26
CA GLY A 136 -9.36 -6.30 8.31
C GLY A 136 -10.64 -7.09 8.53
N LYS A 137 -11.69 -6.74 7.80
CA LYS A 137 -12.96 -7.48 7.84
C LYS A 137 -12.93 -8.60 6.81
N ALA A 138 -13.48 -9.75 7.18
CA ALA A 138 -13.66 -10.91 6.30
C ALA A 138 -15.05 -11.51 6.49
N VAL A 139 -15.56 -12.16 5.45
CA VAL A 139 -16.84 -12.90 5.48
C VAL A 139 -16.58 -14.34 5.11
N LEU A 140 -17.11 -15.26 5.90
CA LEU A 140 -17.08 -16.68 5.57
C LEU A 140 -18.07 -16.94 4.43
N VAL A 141 -17.58 -17.35 3.27
CA VAL A 141 -18.38 -17.60 2.07
C VAL A 141 -18.72 -19.08 1.92
N ALA A 142 -17.79 -19.97 2.25
CA ALA A 142 -17.99 -21.41 2.13
C ALA A 142 -17.09 -22.19 3.09
N ILE A 143 -17.54 -23.39 3.46
CA ILE A 143 -16.74 -24.43 4.08
C ILE A 143 -16.77 -25.61 3.13
N THR A 144 -15.62 -26.16 2.76
CA THR A 144 -15.50 -27.23 1.78
C THR A 144 -14.51 -28.28 2.27
N ASP A 145 -14.86 -29.56 2.13
CA ASP A 145 -13.95 -30.68 2.35
C ASP A 145 -13.17 -30.94 1.04
N ILE A 146 -11.85 -30.99 1.13
CA ILE A 146 -10.99 -31.35 0.01
C ILE A 146 -10.63 -32.81 0.14
N VAL A 147 -11.07 -33.62 -0.82
CA VAL A 147 -10.67 -35.04 -0.92
C VAL A 147 -9.53 -35.11 -1.94
N ALA A 148 -8.33 -35.44 -1.46
CA ALA A 148 -7.16 -35.67 -2.32
C ALA A 148 -6.78 -37.15 -2.24
N GLU A 149 -6.69 -37.83 -3.38
CA GLU A 149 -6.04 -39.14 -3.46
C GLU A 149 -4.53 -38.89 -3.53
N LEU A 150 -3.80 -39.33 -2.50
CA LEU A 150 -2.34 -39.32 -2.52
C LEU A 150 -1.88 -40.55 -3.32
N SER A 151 -1.41 -40.33 -4.53
CA SER A 151 -0.74 -41.36 -5.37
C SER A 151 0.73 -41.48 -5.02
#